data_9b138fdf61cf8e17e8144bb9f2051577
#
_entry.id   9b138fdf61cf8e17e8144bb9f2051577
#
_cell.length_a   1.000
_cell.length_b   1.000
_cell.length_c   1.000
_cell.angle_alpha   90.00
_cell.angle_beta   90.00
_cell.angle_gamma   90.00
#
_symmetry.space_group_name_H-M   'P 1'
#
loop_
_entity.id
_entity.type
_entity.pdbx_description
1 polymer ?
#
loop_
_entity_poly.entity_id
_entity_poly.type
_entity_poly.pdbx_seq_one_letter_code
_entity_poly.pdbx_strand_id
1 'polypeptide(L)'
;MKNIFILFLVVSLSSCENNSTLNSILESNDVEQIKLKRKEIAAAQQDFSNKLQIIDNKLEELNTNPQLPIVEAFKVNPVKFDHYIQVQGSVNSDELINIYPEFSGIVKNIYVKSGEIVKKGQPLIKIDDGGLKEQLFQLEIGFELTKTTFERQQRLWDQNIGSEIKFLETKSMYEAQKQGINQLKKQIKKTLIEAPFSGTIDNVVVKKGEVVYPGRSNLMMLLNLDNLYIESNVPEKYIASIRSGNKAIVHFPLLDKTITTTIRQSGSYINPINRTFKIEMDIDKNNLNIKPNLNSKVRINDYSNSSALMVNQNFISIDSDNKEYVYKISTNNNKNYVSKTIVKTGKNDGVNIEILSGINQGDMIVSEGIRKLVDKARVKIIN
;
A
#
# COMPACT_ATOMS: atom_id res chain seq x y z
N MET A 1 48.37 -89.98 19.65
CA MET A 1 49.40 -88.93 19.66
C MET A 1 49.33 -88.16 18.36
N LYS A 2 48.87 -87.01 18.36
CA LYS A 2 49.19 -85.83 17.58
C LYS A 2 47.95 -84.91 17.46
N ASN A 3 48.01 -83.82 18.22
CA ASN A 3 47.03 -82.72 18.19
C ASN A 3 47.13 -81.95 16.87
N ILE A 4 46.01 -81.71 16.21
CA ILE A 4 45.90 -80.72 15.15
C ILE A 4 45.01 -79.59 15.65
N PHE A 5 45.63 -78.43 15.86
CA PHE A 5 45.00 -77.15 16.21
C PHE A 5 44.41 -76.56 14.94
N ILE A 6 43.09 -76.52 14.83
CA ILE A 6 42.43 -75.78 13.76
C ILE A 6 42.20 -74.33 14.21
N LEU A 7 42.91 -73.42 13.57
CA LEU A 7 42.79 -71.99 13.74
C LEU A 7 41.57 -71.53 12.92
N PHE A 8 40.49 -71.18 13.63
CA PHE A 8 39.29 -70.62 13.00
C PHE A 8 39.54 -69.08 12.81
N LEU A 9 39.77 -68.71 11.56
CA LEU A 9 39.88 -67.26 11.17
C LEU A 9 38.45 -66.71 11.04
N VAL A 10 38.03 -65.93 12.05
CA VAL A 10 36.78 -65.19 11.99
C VAL A 10 37.03 -63.89 11.17
N VAL A 11 36.55 -63.92 9.92
CA VAL A 11 36.44 -62.68 9.12
C VAL A 11 35.17 -62.00 9.56
N SER A 12 35.29 -61.03 10.42
CA SER A 12 34.19 -60.09 10.76
C SER A 12 33.92 -59.14 9.58
N LEU A 13 32.79 -59.31 8.94
CA LEU A 13 32.22 -58.37 8.00
C LEU A 13 31.78 -57.09 8.76
N SER A 14 32.63 -56.10 8.80
CA SER A 14 32.29 -54.74 9.23
C SER A 14 31.61 -53.98 8.07
N SER A 15 30.32 -54.22 7.92
CA SER A 15 29.54 -53.49 6.93
C SER A 15 28.25 -52.86 7.51
N CYS A 16 28.31 -52.35 8.75
CA CYS A 16 27.14 -51.70 9.38
C CYS A 16 27.51 -50.49 10.25
N GLU A 17 28.52 -49.72 9.89
CA GLU A 17 28.96 -48.59 10.75
C GLU A 17 28.41 -47.20 10.39
N ASN A 18 27.75 -47.04 9.21
CA ASN A 18 27.35 -45.71 8.77
C ASN A 18 25.95 -45.25 9.23
N ASN A 19 25.05 -46.15 9.65
CA ASN A 19 23.70 -45.71 10.06
C ASN A 19 23.60 -45.34 11.55
N SER A 20 24.41 -45.96 12.41
CA SER A 20 24.42 -45.61 13.86
C SER A 20 24.94 -44.21 14.13
N THR A 21 25.96 -43.77 13.40
CA THR A 21 26.54 -42.43 13.53
C THR A 21 25.63 -41.30 13.02
N LEU A 22 24.81 -41.54 11.98
CA LEU A 22 23.87 -40.53 11.51
C LEU A 22 22.73 -40.32 12.51
N ASN A 23 22.13 -41.37 13.03
CA ASN A 23 21.04 -41.28 14.00
C ASN A 23 21.50 -40.63 15.30
N SER A 24 22.69 -40.94 15.80
CA SER A 24 23.23 -40.29 17.01
C SER A 24 23.49 -38.78 16.84
N ILE A 25 23.90 -38.35 15.65
CA ILE A 25 24.06 -36.91 15.32
C ILE A 25 22.71 -36.24 15.22
N LEU A 26 21.69 -36.87 14.64
CA LEU A 26 20.33 -36.33 14.55
C LEU A 26 19.67 -36.21 15.94
N GLU A 27 19.88 -37.20 16.82
CA GLU A 27 19.35 -37.21 18.19
C GLU A 27 20.05 -36.19 19.10
N SER A 28 21.30 -35.81 18.80
CA SER A 28 22.01 -34.79 19.58
C SER A 28 21.40 -33.40 19.54
N ASN A 29 20.55 -33.09 18.56
CA ASN A 29 20.00 -31.77 18.27
C ASN A 29 21.10 -30.65 18.12
N ASP A 30 22.35 -31.03 17.90
CA ASP A 30 23.45 -30.10 17.66
C ASP A 30 23.43 -29.64 16.20
N VAL A 31 22.95 -28.43 15.96
CA VAL A 31 22.79 -27.84 14.64
C VAL A 31 24.10 -27.79 13.84
N GLU A 32 25.24 -27.56 14.51
CA GLU A 32 26.55 -27.48 13.85
C GLU A 32 27.02 -28.89 13.38
N GLN A 33 26.87 -29.91 14.21
CA GLN A 33 27.21 -31.28 13.84
C GLN A 33 26.30 -31.79 12.72
N ILE A 34 25.00 -31.47 12.75
CA ILE A 34 24.05 -31.84 11.68
C ILE A 34 24.43 -31.17 10.36
N LYS A 35 24.79 -29.88 10.36
CA LYS A 35 25.27 -29.18 9.18
C LYS A 35 26.56 -29.77 8.61
N LEU A 36 27.49 -30.12 9.48
CA LEU A 36 28.77 -30.70 9.10
C LEU A 36 28.56 -32.08 8.44
N LYS A 37 27.69 -32.91 9.03
CA LYS A 37 27.34 -34.22 8.46
C LYS A 37 26.59 -34.13 7.14
N ARG A 38 25.69 -33.14 7.01
CA ARG A 38 25.01 -32.85 5.74
C ARG A 38 26.02 -32.48 4.65
N LYS A 39 27.05 -31.66 4.99
CA LYS A 39 28.09 -31.26 4.05
C LYS A 39 28.96 -32.45 3.61
N GLU A 40 29.31 -33.33 4.54
CA GLU A 40 30.04 -34.57 4.27
C GLU A 40 29.26 -35.49 3.31
N ILE A 41 27.97 -35.73 3.58
CA ILE A 41 27.10 -36.53 2.72
C ILE A 41 26.95 -35.91 1.33
N ALA A 42 26.83 -34.60 1.26
CA ALA A 42 26.74 -33.87 -0.03
C ALA A 42 28.05 -33.98 -0.84
N ALA A 43 29.20 -33.95 -0.19
CA ALA A 43 30.50 -34.15 -0.84
C ALA A 43 30.64 -35.59 -1.34
N ALA A 44 30.23 -36.59 -0.55
CA ALA A 44 30.21 -38.01 -0.96
C ALA A 44 29.27 -38.23 -2.15
N GLN A 45 28.08 -37.61 -2.16
CA GLN A 45 27.15 -37.64 -3.28
C GLN A 45 27.79 -37.08 -4.57
N GLN A 46 28.53 -36.00 -4.47
CA GLN A 46 29.24 -35.43 -5.62
C GLN A 46 30.35 -36.35 -6.14
N ASP A 47 31.08 -37.03 -5.25
CA ASP A 47 32.11 -38.00 -5.65
C ASP A 47 31.50 -39.21 -6.36
N PHE A 48 30.41 -39.77 -5.83
CA PHE A 48 29.66 -40.83 -6.52
C PHE A 48 29.11 -40.39 -7.88
N SER A 49 28.61 -39.17 -7.99
CA SER A 49 28.17 -38.59 -9.25
C SER A 49 29.31 -38.51 -10.29
N ASN A 50 30.49 -38.09 -9.88
CA ASN A 50 31.68 -38.04 -10.75
C ASN A 50 32.10 -39.43 -11.20
N LYS A 51 32.08 -40.42 -10.31
CA LYS A 51 32.38 -41.83 -10.63
C LYS A 51 31.39 -42.42 -11.63
N LEU A 52 30.08 -42.15 -11.44
CA LEU A 52 29.04 -42.55 -12.41
C LEU A 52 29.30 -41.94 -13.78
N GLN A 53 29.65 -40.63 -13.84
CA GLN A 53 29.97 -39.97 -15.10
C GLN A 53 31.16 -40.65 -15.83
N ILE A 54 32.19 -41.06 -15.10
CA ILE A 54 33.34 -41.77 -15.70
C ILE A 54 32.90 -43.14 -16.26
N ILE A 55 32.05 -43.86 -15.54
CA ILE A 55 31.49 -45.14 -15.96
C ILE A 55 30.60 -44.94 -17.19
N ASP A 56 29.73 -43.96 -17.16
CA ASP A 56 28.80 -43.65 -18.26
C ASP A 56 29.57 -43.28 -19.53
N ASN A 57 30.65 -42.46 -19.42
CA ASN A 57 31.51 -42.14 -20.55
C ASN A 57 32.16 -43.40 -21.12
N LYS A 58 32.61 -44.33 -20.27
CA LYS A 58 33.23 -45.59 -20.72
C LYS A 58 32.22 -46.51 -21.40
N LEU A 59 30.99 -46.61 -20.87
CA LEU A 59 29.90 -47.35 -21.50
C LEU A 59 29.52 -46.75 -22.87
N GLU A 60 29.59 -45.44 -23.01
CA GLU A 60 29.36 -44.77 -24.28
C GLU A 60 30.45 -45.07 -25.33
N GLU A 61 31.72 -45.13 -24.90
CA GLU A 61 32.83 -45.58 -25.75
C GLU A 61 32.65 -47.02 -26.26
N LEU A 62 32.05 -47.87 -25.41
CA LEU A 62 31.79 -49.27 -25.74
C LEU A 62 30.51 -49.50 -26.55
N ASN A 63 29.88 -48.46 -27.03
CA ASN A 63 28.65 -48.48 -27.85
C ASN A 63 27.42 -49.11 -27.16
N THR A 64 27.41 -49.19 -25.83
CA THR A 64 26.25 -49.60 -25.06
C THR A 64 25.27 -48.42 -24.98
N ASN A 65 24.00 -48.63 -25.32
CA ASN A 65 22.96 -47.59 -25.41
C ASN A 65 22.57 -47.07 -24.00
N PRO A 66 23.17 -45.99 -23.50
CA PRO A 66 22.83 -45.46 -22.18
C PRO A 66 21.40 -44.93 -22.21
N GLN A 67 20.59 -45.26 -21.21
CA GLN A 67 19.29 -44.63 -21.00
C GLN A 67 19.51 -43.19 -20.52
N LEU A 68 19.55 -42.23 -21.45
CA LEU A 68 19.74 -40.83 -21.13
C LEU A 68 18.50 -40.28 -20.45
N PRO A 69 18.69 -39.47 -19.38
CA PRO A 69 17.58 -38.71 -18.80
C PRO A 69 16.89 -37.87 -19.88
N ILE A 70 15.57 -38.00 -19.94
CA ILE A 70 14.74 -37.22 -20.85
C ILE A 70 14.36 -35.92 -20.16
N VAL A 71 14.55 -34.78 -20.84
CA VAL A 71 14.25 -33.47 -20.33
C VAL A 71 13.48 -32.63 -21.37
N GLU A 72 12.66 -31.71 -20.90
CA GLU A 72 12.14 -30.66 -21.74
C GLU A 72 13.01 -29.40 -21.57
N ALA A 73 13.07 -28.61 -22.63
CA ALA A 73 13.90 -27.41 -22.68
C ALA A 73 13.06 -26.14 -22.87
N PHE A 74 13.38 -25.12 -22.09
CA PHE A 74 12.79 -23.80 -22.19
C PHE A 74 13.85 -22.79 -22.66
N LYS A 75 13.54 -22.07 -23.72
CA LYS A 75 14.42 -20.99 -24.23
C LYS A 75 14.08 -19.67 -23.52
N VAL A 76 15.07 -19.11 -22.84
CA VAL A 76 14.92 -17.87 -22.08
C VAL A 76 14.92 -16.68 -23.04
N ASN A 77 13.81 -15.97 -23.09
CA ASN A 77 13.65 -14.76 -23.87
C ASN A 77 13.31 -13.58 -22.95
N PRO A 78 13.81 -12.37 -23.27
CA PRO A 78 13.44 -11.18 -22.50
C PRO A 78 11.97 -10.83 -22.76
N VAL A 79 11.26 -10.50 -21.68
CA VAL A 79 9.87 -10.06 -21.72
C VAL A 79 9.68 -8.82 -20.85
N LYS A 80 8.67 -8.02 -21.17
CA LYS A 80 8.27 -6.94 -20.29
C LYS A 80 7.65 -7.52 -19.03
N PHE A 81 8.16 -7.13 -17.87
CA PHE A 81 7.68 -7.54 -16.58
C PHE A 81 7.31 -6.32 -15.73
N ASP A 82 6.06 -6.28 -15.29
CA ASP A 82 5.53 -5.27 -14.36
C ASP A 82 5.06 -5.99 -13.09
N HIS A 83 5.73 -5.76 -11.97
CA HIS A 83 5.35 -6.32 -10.68
C HIS A 83 4.40 -5.39 -9.95
N TYR A 84 3.40 -5.96 -9.28
CA TYR A 84 2.38 -5.23 -8.54
C TYR A 84 2.25 -5.76 -7.13
N ILE A 85 2.22 -4.87 -6.16
CA ILE A 85 1.75 -5.19 -4.82
C ILE A 85 0.24 -4.96 -4.73
N GLN A 86 -0.44 -5.75 -3.92
CA GLN A 86 -1.87 -5.59 -3.67
C GLN A 86 -2.11 -5.10 -2.25
N VAL A 87 -2.87 -4.02 -2.12
CA VAL A 87 -3.31 -3.42 -0.84
C VAL A 87 -4.80 -3.13 -0.89
N GLN A 88 -5.40 -2.89 0.26
CA GLN A 88 -6.76 -2.38 0.34
C GLN A 88 -6.77 -0.86 0.29
N GLY A 89 -7.80 -0.29 -0.33
CA GLY A 89 -8.06 1.12 -0.36
C GLY A 89 -9.50 1.43 -0.01
N SER A 90 -9.75 2.66 0.39
CA SER A 90 -11.09 3.22 0.60
C SER A 90 -11.24 4.54 -0.14
N VAL A 91 -12.42 4.79 -0.64
CA VAL A 91 -12.75 6.09 -1.24
C VAL A 91 -12.96 7.11 -0.14
N ASN A 92 -12.31 8.25 -0.26
CA ASN A 92 -12.47 9.39 0.63
C ASN A 92 -12.86 10.65 -0.17
N SER A 93 -13.30 11.68 0.53
CA SER A 93 -13.55 13.01 -0.01
C SER A 93 -12.73 14.03 0.75
N ASP A 94 -12.13 14.99 0.07
CA ASP A 94 -11.41 16.11 0.69
C ASP A 94 -12.35 17.00 1.52
N GLU A 95 -13.63 17.04 1.15
CA GLU A 95 -14.64 17.89 1.77
C GLU A 95 -15.83 17.02 2.25
N LEU A 96 -15.70 16.43 3.43
CA LEU A 96 -16.74 15.72 4.17
C LEU A 96 -16.74 16.21 5.60
N ILE A 97 -17.82 16.90 6.02
CA ILE A 97 -17.93 17.45 7.37
C ILE A 97 -19.30 17.22 7.98
N ASN A 98 -19.31 17.05 9.29
CA ASN A 98 -20.51 17.25 10.12
C ASN A 98 -20.65 18.72 10.46
N ILE A 99 -21.82 19.31 10.21
CA ILE A 99 -22.13 20.69 10.51
C ILE A 99 -22.67 20.77 11.93
N TYR A 100 -22.04 21.61 12.72
CA TYR A 100 -22.43 21.91 14.11
C TYR A 100 -22.89 23.38 14.22
N PRO A 101 -23.79 23.70 15.19
CA PRO A 101 -24.17 25.07 15.43
C PRO A 101 -23.01 25.85 16.08
N GLU A 102 -22.89 27.13 15.77
CA GLU A 102 -21.99 28.05 16.45
C GLU A 102 -22.68 28.82 17.60
N PHE A 103 -24.02 28.70 17.66
CA PHE A 103 -24.84 29.37 18.64
C PHE A 103 -25.86 28.38 19.26
N SER A 104 -26.08 28.47 20.58
CA SER A 104 -27.07 27.64 21.25
C SER A 104 -28.47 28.25 21.10
N GLY A 105 -29.47 27.42 20.84
CA GLY A 105 -30.85 27.88 20.73
C GLY A 105 -31.77 26.82 20.13
N ILE A 106 -33.02 27.22 19.85
CA ILE A 106 -34.03 26.36 19.25
C ILE A 106 -33.95 26.45 17.73
N VAL A 107 -34.02 25.32 17.05
CA VAL A 107 -34.09 25.27 15.57
C VAL A 107 -35.43 25.86 15.11
N LYS A 108 -35.36 27.03 14.47
CA LYS A 108 -36.55 27.76 13.99
C LYS A 108 -37.00 27.25 12.61
N ASN A 109 -36.04 27.12 11.68
CA ASN A 109 -36.32 26.63 10.34
C ASN A 109 -35.15 25.77 9.82
N ILE A 110 -35.49 24.76 9.04
CA ILE A 110 -34.56 23.94 8.26
C ILE A 110 -34.92 24.19 6.77
N TYR A 111 -33.96 24.64 5.98
CA TYR A 111 -34.17 25.08 4.59
C TYR A 111 -33.83 24.02 3.56
N VAL A 112 -33.22 22.91 3.98
CA VAL A 112 -32.71 21.85 3.11
C VAL A 112 -33.19 20.47 3.56
N LYS A 113 -33.11 19.51 2.65
CA LYS A 113 -33.48 18.10 2.89
C LYS A 113 -32.28 17.18 2.61
N SER A 114 -32.32 15.97 3.18
CA SER A 114 -31.35 14.92 2.82
C SER A 114 -31.43 14.63 1.31
N GLY A 115 -30.26 14.49 0.67
CA GLY A 115 -30.09 14.29 -0.76
C GLY A 115 -30.06 15.60 -1.58
N GLU A 116 -30.27 16.78 -0.98
CA GLU A 116 -30.30 18.05 -1.70
C GLU A 116 -28.87 18.55 -1.98
N ILE A 117 -28.67 19.07 -3.20
CA ILE A 117 -27.40 19.73 -3.59
C ILE A 117 -27.48 21.19 -3.21
N VAL A 118 -26.47 21.67 -2.46
CA VAL A 118 -26.39 23.05 -1.97
C VAL A 118 -25.14 23.74 -2.51
N LYS A 119 -25.21 25.07 -2.62
CA LYS A 119 -24.07 25.91 -2.99
C LYS A 119 -23.42 26.54 -1.75
N LYS A 120 -22.13 26.84 -1.83
CA LYS A 120 -21.43 27.61 -0.79
C LYS A 120 -22.17 28.88 -0.43
N GLY A 121 -22.38 29.13 0.87
CA GLY A 121 -23.13 30.27 1.40
C GLY A 121 -24.66 30.11 1.38
N GLN A 122 -25.18 28.97 0.92
CA GLN A 122 -26.64 28.71 0.95
C GLN A 122 -27.08 28.50 2.41
N PRO A 123 -28.19 29.17 2.85
CA PRO A 123 -28.79 28.93 4.15
C PRO A 123 -29.23 27.49 4.34
N LEU A 124 -28.81 26.86 5.44
CA LEU A 124 -29.17 25.47 5.78
C LEU A 124 -30.16 25.42 6.93
N ILE A 125 -29.83 26.08 8.05
CA ILE A 125 -30.65 26.08 9.26
C ILE A 125 -30.66 27.48 9.86
N LYS A 126 -31.81 27.89 10.40
CA LYS A 126 -31.97 29.07 11.23
C LYS A 126 -32.26 28.66 12.67
N ILE A 127 -31.39 29.07 13.58
CA ILE A 127 -31.57 28.97 15.03
C ILE A 127 -32.24 30.25 15.53
N ASP A 128 -33.08 30.14 16.54
CA ASP A 128 -33.67 31.30 17.22
C ASP A 128 -32.57 32.17 17.83
N ASP A 129 -32.65 33.47 17.62
CA ASP A 129 -31.62 34.39 18.07
C ASP A 129 -31.81 34.83 19.52
N GLY A 130 -32.87 34.37 20.19
CA GLY A 130 -33.11 34.67 21.59
C GLY A 130 -33.25 36.17 21.93
N GLY A 131 -33.74 36.99 20.98
CA GLY A 131 -33.93 38.41 21.17
C GLY A 131 -32.71 39.27 20.80
N LEU A 132 -31.68 38.69 20.17
CA LEU A 132 -30.48 39.46 19.75
C LEU A 132 -30.81 40.54 18.71
N LYS A 133 -31.82 40.33 17.86
CA LYS A 133 -32.25 41.34 16.88
C LYS A 133 -32.89 42.52 17.53
N GLU A 134 -33.73 42.32 18.53
CA GLU A 134 -34.37 43.35 19.32
C GLU A 134 -33.30 44.16 20.09
N GLN A 135 -32.32 43.49 20.66
CA GLN A 135 -31.19 44.13 21.32
C GLN A 135 -30.33 44.96 20.34
N LEU A 136 -30.10 44.44 19.14
CA LEU A 136 -29.40 45.16 18.07
C LEU A 136 -30.14 46.46 17.71
N PHE A 137 -31.47 46.36 17.51
CA PHE A 137 -32.30 47.50 17.18
C PHE A 137 -32.22 48.60 18.25
N GLN A 138 -32.28 48.24 19.53
CA GLN A 138 -32.12 49.21 20.65
C GLN A 138 -30.73 49.88 20.64
N LEU A 139 -29.65 49.11 20.40
CA LEU A 139 -28.31 49.68 20.30
C LEU A 139 -28.14 50.55 19.07
N GLU A 140 -28.76 50.26 17.94
CA GLU A 140 -28.71 51.08 16.72
C GLU A 140 -29.40 52.42 16.91
N ILE A 141 -30.52 52.48 17.66
CA ILE A 141 -31.17 53.76 18.02
C ILE A 141 -30.23 54.64 18.84
N GLY A 142 -29.60 54.09 19.90
CA GLY A 142 -28.63 54.83 20.72
C GLY A 142 -27.39 55.28 19.96
N PHE A 143 -26.94 54.47 19.00
CA PHE A 143 -25.79 54.77 18.18
C PHE A 143 -26.00 55.99 17.25
N GLU A 144 -27.17 56.15 16.67
CA GLU A 144 -27.47 57.30 15.81
C GLU A 144 -27.31 58.64 16.54
N LEU A 145 -27.70 58.71 17.82
CA LEU A 145 -27.46 59.90 18.64
C LEU A 145 -25.95 60.13 18.89
N THR A 146 -25.23 59.05 19.27
CA THR A 146 -23.79 59.11 19.53
C THR A 146 -23.00 59.52 18.27
N LYS A 147 -23.37 58.94 17.12
CA LYS A 147 -22.81 59.25 15.80
C LYS A 147 -23.00 60.73 15.46
N THR A 148 -24.23 61.24 15.57
CA THR A 148 -24.55 62.64 15.28
C THR A 148 -23.76 63.59 16.21
N THR A 149 -23.63 63.22 17.48
CA THR A 149 -22.88 64.01 18.46
C THR A 149 -21.38 64.04 18.10
N PHE A 150 -20.79 62.88 17.75
CA PHE A 150 -19.42 62.79 17.33
C PHE A 150 -19.16 63.55 16.02
N GLU A 151 -20.00 63.38 14.99
CA GLU A 151 -19.88 64.10 13.71
C GLU A 151 -19.94 65.67 13.89
N ARG A 152 -20.79 66.10 14.82
CA ARG A 152 -20.85 67.57 15.17
C ARG A 152 -19.56 68.01 15.85
N GLN A 153 -19.07 67.23 16.83
CA GLN A 153 -17.85 67.54 17.55
C GLN A 153 -16.61 67.46 16.64
N GLN A 154 -16.58 66.53 15.69
CA GLN A 154 -15.55 66.42 14.67
C GLN A 154 -15.47 67.69 13.80
N ARG A 155 -16.63 68.16 13.28
CA ARG A 155 -16.67 69.43 12.48
C ARG A 155 -16.19 70.63 13.25
N LEU A 156 -16.50 70.75 14.56
CA LEU A 156 -16.01 71.88 15.41
C LEU A 156 -14.49 71.76 15.61
N TRP A 157 -14.01 70.57 15.86
CA TRP A 157 -12.57 70.28 16.03
C TRP A 157 -11.78 70.59 14.75
N ASP A 158 -12.27 70.20 13.59
CA ASP A 158 -11.66 70.51 12.30
C ASP A 158 -11.56 72.01 12.01
N GLN A 159 -12.41 72.82 12.64
CA GLN A 159 -12.39 74.27 12.62
C GLN A 159 -11.56 74.90 13.78
N ASN A 160 -10.84 74.08 14.55
CA ASN A 160 -10.12 74.45 15.75
C ASN A 160 -11.02 75.12 16.86
N ILE A 161 -12.28 74.69 16.93
CA ILE A 161 -13.26 75.13 17.92
C ILE A 161 -13.53 74.03 18.91
N GLY A 162 -13.29 74.27 20.22
CA GLY A 162 -13.65 73.35 21.30
C GLY A 162 -12.45 72.72 22.02
N SER A 163 -12.78 71.77 22.94
CA SER A 163 -11.77 71.12 23.76
C SER A 163 -11.39 69.75 23.14
N GLU A 164 -10.10 69.49 23.07
CA GLU A 164 -9.56 68.22 22.64
C GLU A 164 -10.14 67.02 23.46
N ILE A 165 -10.21 67.21 24.76
CA ILE A 165 -10.77 66.19 25.66
C ILE A 165 -12.21 65.84 25.24
N LYS A 166 -13.04 66.85 24.93
CA LYS A 166 -14.43 66.62 24.51
C LYS A 166 -14.55 65.93 23.17
N PHE A 167 -13.66 66.19 22.22
CA PHE A 167 -13.56 65.50 20.97
C PHE A 167 -13.17 64.07 21.19
N LEU A 168 -12.13 63.74 21.99
CA LEU A 168 -11.67 62.42 22.26
C LEU A 168 -12.72 61.60 23.03
N GLU A 169 -13.45 62.19 23.98
CA GLU A 169 -14.56 61.51 24.67
C GLU A 169 -15.66 61.04 23.69
N THR A 170 -16.13 61.96 22.84
CA THR A 170 -17.21 61.66 21.89
C THR A 170 -16.77 60.67 20.84
N LYS A 171 -15.52 60.72 20.37
CA LYS A 171 -14.92 59.74 19.50
C LYS A 171 -14.85 58.37 20.15
N SER A 172 -14.39 58.27 21.38
CA SER A 172 -14.29 57.02 22.12
C SER A 172 -15.66 56.38 22.31
N MET A 173 -16.71 57.16 22.67
CA MET A 173 -18.08 56.66 22.79
C MET A 173 -18.63 56.14 21.47
N TYR A 174 -18.41 56.85 20.37
CA TYR A 174 -18.81 56.45 19.02
C TYR A 174 -18.16 55.12 18.62
N GLU A 175 -16.84 55.00 18.76
CA GLU A 175 -16.12 53.79 18.40
C GLU A 175 -16.55 52.61 19.31
N ALA A 176 -16.74 52.80 20.61
CA ALA A 176 -17.17 51.75 21.52
C ALA A 176 -18.55 51.20 21.15
N GLN A 177 -19.54 52.08 20.88
CA GLN A 177 -20.86 51.63 20.45
C GLN A 177 -20.87 50.97 19.09
N LYS A 178 -20.08 51.49 18.13
CA LYS A 178 -19.88 50.90 16.82
C LYS A 178 -19.35 49.45 16.93
N GLN A 179 -18.36 49.21 17.79
CA GLN A 179 -17.83 47.87 18.03
C GLN A 179 -18.87 46.95 18.71
N GLY A 180 -19.66 47.49 19.66
CA GLY A 180 -20.77 46.71 20.29
C GLY A 180 -21.79 46.26 19.27
N ILE A 181 -22.22 47.13 18.35
CA ILE A 181 -23.13 46.78 17.24
C ILE A 181 -22.51 45.70 16.34
N ASN A 182 -21.24 45.86 15.94
CA ASN A 182 -20.55 44.91 15.09
C ASN A 182 -20.46 43.51 15.76
N GLN A 183 -20.19 43.50 17.09
CA GLN A 183 -20.15 42.24 17.84
C GLN A 183 -21.52 41.56 17.84
N LEU A 184 -22.59 42.31 18.08
CA LEU A 184 -23.95 41.75 18.10
C LEU A 184 -24.39 41.27 16.72
N LYS A 185 -24.07 42.01 15.65
CA LYS A 185 -24.29 41.55 14.25
C LYS A 185 -23.58 40.23 13.94
N LYS A 186 -22.33 40.04 14.42
CA LYS A 186 -21.60 38.78 14.30
C LYS A 186 -22.29 37.64 15.05
N GLN A 187 -22.85 37.88 16.26
CA GLN A 187 -23.61 36.86 17.00
C GLN A 187 -24.89 36.48 16.29
N ILE A 188 -25.64 37.43 15.75
CA ILE A 188 -26.86 37.19 14.97
C ILE A 188 -26.52 36.39 13.71
N LYS A 189 -25.40 36.70 13.05
CA LYS A 189 -24.94 35.92 11.87
C LYS A 189 -24.72 34.45 12.20
N LYS A 190 -24.18 34.13 13.39
CA LYS A 190 -23.95 32.73 13.85
C LYS A 190 -25.24 31.95 14.08
N THR A 191 -26.41 32.59 14.17
CA THR A 191 -27.70 31.90 14.26
C THR A 191 -28.25 31.44 12.91
N LEU A 192 -27.65 31.89 11.80
CA LEU A 192 -27.91 31.39 10.47
C LEU A 192 -26.73 30.52 10.03
N ILE A 193 -26.97 29.24 9.89
CA ILE A 193 -25.96 28.27 9.48
C ILE A 193 -26.02 28.15 7.95
N GLU A 194 -24.88 28.40 7.32
CA GLU A 194 -24.70 28.39 5.87
C GLU A 194 -23.75 27.28 5.45
N ALA A 195 -23.88 26.79 4.21
CA ALA A 195 -22.98 25.79 3.65
C ALA A 195 -21.56 26.37 3.46
N PRO A 196 -20.51 25.78 4.07
CA PRO A 196 -19.14 26.27 3.92
C PRO A 196 -18.55 26.01 2.53
N PHE A 197 -19.02 24.99 1.84
CA PHE A 197 -18.68 24.64 0.45
C PHE A 197 -19.91 24.10 -0.28
N SER A 198 -19.83 23.96 -1.60
CA SER A 198 -20.89 23.37 -2.41
C SER A 198 -20.81 21.85 -2.35
N GLY A 199 -21.95 21.19 -2.16
CA GLY A 199 -21.97 19.73 -2.02
C GLY A 199 -23.38 19.19 -1.85
N THR A 200 -23.50 17.95 -1.40
CA THR A 200 -24.76 17.25 -1.15
C THR A 200 -24.96 17.08 0.36
N ILE A 201 -26.16 17.37 0.83
CA ILE A 201 -26.60 17.06 2.19
C ILE A 201 -26.89 15.55 2.25
N ASP A 202 -26.11 14.78 2.99
CA ASP A 202 -26.35 13.33 3.11
C ASP A 202 -27.48 13.05 4.12
N ASN A 203 -27.36 13.60 5.31
CA ASN A 203 -28.34 13.37 6.37
C ASN A 203 -28.61 14.64 7.17
N VAL A 204 -29.89 14.96 7.38
CA VAL A 204 -30.37 15.99 8.30
C VAL A 204 -30.83 15.29 9.60
N VAL A 205 -30.05 15.46 10.67
CA VAL A 205 -30.28 14.75 11.96
C VAL A 205 -31.26 15.52 12.84
N VAL A 206 -31.20 16.87 12.81
CA VAL A 206 -31.96 17.75 13.70
C VAL A 206 -33.38 18.01 13.18
N LYS A 207 -34.30 18.29 14.12
CA LYS A 207 -35.71 18.62 13.83
C LYS A 207 -36.03 20.08 14.21
N LYS A 208 -37.02 20.67 13.53
CA LYS A 208 -37.58 21.97 13.92
C LYS A 208 -38.12 21.90 15.36
N GLY A 209 -37.81 22.89 16.17
CA GLY A 209 -38.16 22.97 17.57
C GLY A 209 -37.18 22.30 18.54
N GLU A 210 -36.16 21.63 18.05
CA GLU A 210 -35.12 20.99 18.86
C GLU A 210 -34.14 22.02 19.39
N VAL A 211 -33.64 21.82 20.61
CA VAL A 211 -32.60 22.66 21.23
C VAL A 211 -31.23 22.12 20.83
N VAL A 212 -30.37 23.02 20.31
CA VAL A 212 -29.05 22.65 19.84
C VAL A 212 -27.95 23.45 20.57
N TYR A 213 -26.78 22.80 20.70
CA TYR A 213 -25.62 23.35 21.43
C TYR A 213 -24.34 23.27 20.60
N PRO A 214 -23.48 24.30 20.61
CA PRO A 214 -22.18 24.30 19.94
C PRO A 214 -21.32 23.09 20.31
N GLY A 215 -20.73 22.44 19.31
CA GLY A 215 -19.81 21.32 19.48
C GLY A 215 -20.43 20.00 19.98
N ARG A 216 -21.73 19.95 20.28
CA ARG A 216 -22.43 18.75 20.79
C ARG A 216 -23.50 18.24 19.84
N SER A 217 -24.28 19.16 19.26
CA SER A 217 -25.41 18.78 18.39
C SER A 217 -24.95 18.71 16.93
N ASN A 218 -24.85 17.50 16.38
CA ASN A 218 -24.66 17.32 14.95
C ASN A 218 -25.98 17.67 14.23
N LEU A 219 -25.95 18.65 13.32
CA LEU A 219 -27.14 19.11 12.60
C LEU A 219 -27.36 18.33 11.32
N MET A 220 -26.32 18.18 10.53
CA MET A 220 -26.34 17.48 9.26
C MET A 220 -24.92 17.15 8.79
N MET A 221 -24.82 16.26 7.81
CA MET A 221 -23.58 15.94 7.09
C MET A 221 -23.63 16.56 5.70
N LEU A 222 -22.58 17.32 5.37
CA LEU A 222 -22.34 17.89 4.05
C LEU A 222 -21.11 17.23 3.44
N LEU A 223 -21.25 16.74 2.21
CA LEU A 223 -20.16 16.10 1.50
C LEU A 223 -20.08 16.61 0.05
N ASN A 224 -18.84 16.76 -0.41
CA ASN A 224 -18.56 17.04 -1.80
C ASN A 224 -18.19 15.74 -2.53
N LEU A 225 -19.03 15.35 -3.50
CA LEU A 225 -18.77 14.18 -4.33
C LEU A 225 -17.86 14.49 -5.53
N ASP A 226 -17.46 15.75 -5.69
CA ASP A 226 -16.67 16.19 -6.84
C ASP A 226 -15.19 15.86 -6.70
N ASN A 227 -14.65 15.82 -5.51
CA ASN A 227 -13.24 15.60 -5.22
C ASN A 227 -13.07 14.32 -4.41
N LEU A 228 -13.36 13.19 -5.05
CA LEU A 228 -13.12 11.87 -4.45
C LEU A 228 -11.72 11.39 -4.79
N TYR A 229 -11.09 10.71 -3.84
CA TYR A 229 -9.82 10.06 -4.02
C TYR A 229 -9.80 8.70 -3.31
N ILE A 230 -8.86 7.85 -3.69
CA ILE A 230 -8.65 6.56 -3.02
C ILE A 230 -7.48 6.72 -2.07
N GLU A 231 -7.69 6.37 -0.82
CA GLU A 231 -6.67 6.28 0.20
C GLU A 231 -6.30 4.83 0.44
N SER A 232 -5.01 4.53 0.53
CA SER A 232 -4.50 3.20 0.85
C SER A 232 -3.34 3.28 1.83
N ASN A 233 -3.23 2.28 2.71
CA ASN A 233 -2.10 2.11 3.61
C ASN A 233 -1.14 1.06 3.06
N VAL A 234 0.09 1.47 2.78
CA VAL A 234 1.14 0.63 2.18
C VAL A 234 2.18 0.26 3.25
N PRO A 235 2.56 -1.03 3.38
CA PRO A 235 3.60 -1.44 4.32
C PRO A 235 4.94 -0.75 4.08
N GLU A 236 5.65 -0.36 5.17
CA GLU A 236 6.91 0.41 5.13
C GLU A 236 8.01 -0.23 4.25
N LYS A 237 8.02 -1.55 4.11
CA LYS A 237 8.99 -2.27 3.27
C LYS A 237 8.98 -1.83 1.79
N TYR A 238 7.92 -1.18 1.34
CA TYR A 238 7.78 -0.69 -0.04
C TYR A 238 8.11 0.79 -0.22
N ILE A 239 8.58 1.49 0.83
CA ILE A 239 8.82 2.93 0.81
C ILE A 239 9.83 3.36 -0.26
N ALA A 240 10.80 2.50 -0.57
CA ALA A 240 11.81 2.79 -1.59
C ALA A 240 11.25 2.73 -3.03
N SER A 241 10.21 1.91 -3.26
CA SER A 241 9.65 1.63 -4.59
C SER A 241 8.35 2.36 -4.89
N ILE A 242 7.59 2.76 -3.86
CA ILE A 242 6.29 3.42 -4.01
C ILE A 242 6.44 4.95 -3.87
N ARG A 243 6.16 5.67 -4.95
CA ARG A 243 6.29 7.14 -5.03
C ARG A 243 5.12 7.73 -5.81
N SER A 244 4.94 9.04 -5.71
CA SER A 244 4.04 9.78 -6.61
C SER A 244 4.40 9.50 -8.07
N GLY A 245 3.38 9.29 -8.91
CA GLY A 245 3.53 8.90 -10.32
C GLY A 245 3.51 7.40 -10.59
N ASN A 246 3.66 6.52 -9.59
CA ASN A 246 3.51 5.07 -9.81
C ASN A 246 2.09 4.76 -10.30
N LYS A 247 1.99 3.87 -11.29
CA LYS A 247 0.70 3.39 -11.81
C LYS A 247 -0.01 2.50 -10.79
N ALA A 248 -1.31 2.65 -10.70
CA ALA A 248 -2.17 1.84 -9.86
C ALA A 248 -3.42 1.38 -10.63
N ILE A 249 -3.84 0.17 -10.37
CA ILE A 249 -5.07 -0.42 -10.89
C ILE A 249 -5.97 -0.63 -9.68
N VAL A 250 -7.13 0.02 -9.69
CA VAL A 250 -8.09 -0.03 -8.60
C VAL A 250 -9.32 -0.79 -9.05
N HIS A 251 -9.63 -1.84 -8.34
CA HIS A 251 -10.83 -2.64 -8.55
C HIS A 251 -11.82 -2.40 -7.41
N PHE A 252 -13.06 -2.08 -7.76
CA PHE A 252 -14.19 -1.93 -6.84
C PHE A 252 -15.07 -3.18 -6.89
N PRO A 253 -14.93 -4.12 -5.94
CA PRO A 253 -15.64 -5.41 -6.02
C PRO A 253 -17.17 -5.27 -6.03
N LEU A 254 -17.72 -4.31 -5.28
CA LEU A 254 -19.17 -4.09 -5.19
C LEU A 254 -19.79 -3.50 -6.47
N LEU A 255 -18.98 -2.85 -7.29
CA LEU A 255 -19.42 -2.24 -8.55
C LEU A 255 -19.00 -3.08 -9.77
N ASP A 256 -18.17 -4.10 -9.56
CA ASP A 256 -17.48 -4.89 -10.60
C ASP A 256 -16.79 -3.98 -11.64
N LYS A 257 -16.13 -2.93 -11.16
CA LYS A 257 -15.45 -1.94 -12.01
C LYS A 257 -13.98 -1.82 -11.65
N THR A 258 -13.17 -1.62 -12.68
CA THR A 258 -11.73 -1.41 -12.56
C THR A 258 -11.35 -0.11 -13.23
N ILE A 259 -10.55 0.70 -12.56
CA ILE A 259 -9.98 1.94 -13.09
C ILE A 259 -8.46 1.87 -13.02
N THR A 260 -7.80 2.57 -13.94
CA THR A 260 -6.35 2.79 -13.89
C THR A 260 -6.10 4.24 -13.51
N THR A 261 -5.24 4.43 -12.54
CA THR A 261 -4.87 5.75 -12.02
C THR A 261 -3.38 5.80 -11.68
N THR A 262 -2.93 6.90 -11.10
CA THR A 262 -1.57 7.07 -10.58
C THR A 262 -1.62 7.55 -9.15
N ILE A 263 -0.56 7.27 -8.39
CA ILE A 263 -0.38 7.82 -7.05
C ILE A 263 -0.18 9.33 -7.18
N ARG A 264 -1.10 10.14 -6.63
CA ARG A 264 -0.96 11.60 -6.58
C ARG A 264 -0.03 12.04 -5.45
N GLN A 265 -0.13 11.36 -4.32
CA GLN A 265 0.65 11.67 -3.13
C GLN A 265 1.07 10.41 -2.38
N SER A 266 2.32 10.38 -1.93
CA SER A 266 2.86 9.40 -0.99
C SER A 266 3.23 10.11 0.30
N GLY A 267 2.62 9.70 1.40
CA GLY A 267 2.81 10.31 2.73
C GLY A 267 4.25 10.13 3.24
N SER A 268 4.76 11.16 3.88
CA SER A 268 6.10 11.16 4.49
C SER A 268 6.14 10.57 5.91
N TYR A 269 4.97 10.22 6.46
CA TYR A 269 4.84 9.69 7.82
C TYR A 269 4.51 8.21 7.81
N ILE A 270 5.26 7.43 8.61
CA ILE A 270 4.99 6.02 8.84
C ILE A 270 4.22 5.90 10.16
N ASN A 271 3.04 5.32 10.12
CA ASN A 271 2.26 5.03 11.32
C ASN A 271 2.98 3.93 12.14
N PRO A 272 3.42 4.22 13.39
CA PRO A 272 4.19 3.26 14.18
C PRO A 272 3.38 2.04 14.66
N ILE A 273 2.05 2.14 14.68
CA ILE A 273 1.18 1.08 15.18
C ILE A 273 1.08 -0.08 14.18
N ASN A 274 0.89 0.25 12.90
CA ASN A 274 0.67 -0.74 11.84
C ASN A 274 1.80 -0.79 10.81
N ARG A 275 2.87 0.02 10.96
CA ARG A 275 4.02 0.07 10.06
C ARG A 275 3.66 0.30 8.61
N THR A 276 2.74 1.26 8.37
CA THR A 276 2.30 1.66 7.04
C THR A 276 2.47 3.15 6.80
N PHE A 277 2.60 3.53 5.56
CA PHE A 277 2.47 4.92 5.11
C PHE A 277 1.26 5.05 4.18
N LYS A 278 0.66 6.22 4.19
CA LYS A 278 -0.55 6.55 3.43
C LYS A 278 -0.18 6.94 2.00
N ILE A 279 -0.96 6.47 1.03
CA ILE A 279 -0.92 6.96 -0.35
C ILE A 279 -2.30 7.40 -0.79
N GLU A 280 -2.34 8.32 -1.72
CA GLU A 280 -3.57 8.85 -2.30
C GLU A 280 -3.51 8.77 -3.83
N MET A 281 -4.66 8.43 -4.43
CA MET A 281 -4.82 8.28 -5.86
C MET A 281 -6.11 8.97 -6.30
N ASP A 282 -6.07 9.70 -7.41
CA ASP A 282 -7.23 10.37 -7.95
C ASP A 282 -8.24 9.38 -8.56
N ILE A 283 -9.51 9.72 -8.49
CA ILE A 283 -10.60 9.00 -9.15
C ILE A 283 -11.06 9.84 -10.33
N ASP A 284 -10.91 9.33 -11.55
CA ASP A 284 -11.56 9.93 -12.69
C ASP A 284 -13.07 9.59 -12.68
N LYS A 285 -13.90 10.65 -12.70
CA LYS A 285 -15.35 10.58 -12.43
C LYS A 285 -16.20 9.93 -13.51
N ASN A 286 -15.61 9.46 -14.59
CA ASN A 286 -16.34 8.98 -15.74
C ASN A 286 -17.39 7.90 -15.38
N ASN A 287 -18.63 8.34 -15.10
CA ASN A 287 -19.84 7.51 -14.90
C ASN A 287 -19.79 6.42 -13.80
N LEU A 288 -19.00 6.61 -12.76
CA LEU A 288 -18.96 5.70 -11.64
C LEU A 288 -19.82 6.28 -10.49
N ASN A 289 -20.86 5.58 -10.10
CA ASN A 289 -21.62 5.93 -8.89
C ASN A 289 -20.83 5.54 -7.63
N ILE A 290 -19.64 6.16 -7.46
CA ILE A 290 -18.72 5.93 -6.36
C ILE A 290 -19.16 6.80 -5.18
N LYS A 291 -19.21 6.19 -3.99
CA LYS A 291 -19.52 6.88 -2.73
C LYS A 291 -18.32 6.84 -1.79
N PRO A 292 -18.16 7.83 -0.92
CA PRO A 292 -17.19 7.76 0.17
C PRO A 292 -17.34 6.47 1.00
N ASN A 293 -16.24 6.00 1.57
CA ASN A 293 -16.13 4.73 2.32
C ASN A 293 -16.34 3.46 1.48
N LEU A 294 -16.41 3.54 0.15
CA LEU A 294 -16.42 2.35 -0.69
C LEU A 294 -15.03 1.70 -0.67
N ASN A 295 -14.99 0.41 -0.33
CA ASN A 295 -13.77 -0.37 -0.32
C ASN A 295 -13.32 -0.73 -1.74
N SER A 296 -12.01 -0.75 -1.94
CA SER A 296 -11.37 -1.12 -3.20
C SER A 296 -10.15 -2.02 -2.97
N LYS A 297 -9.80 -2.81 -4.00
CA LYS A 297 -8.53 -3.54 -4.09
C LYS A 297 -7.62 -2.73 -5.00
N VAL A 298 -6.46 -2.34 -4.50
CA VAL A 298 -5.50 -1.51 -5.21
C VAL A 298 -4.27 -2.34 -5.54
N ARG A 299 -3.93 -2.45 -6.82
CA ARG A 299 -2.70 -3.04 -7.31
C ARG A 299 -1.77 -1.92 -7.75
N ILE A 300 -0.64 -1.76 -7.06
CA ILE A 300 0.32 -0.68 -7.29
C ILE A 300 1.55 -1.27 -7.95
N ASN A 301 1.97 -0.68 -9.07
CA ASN A 301 3.20 -1.07 -9.72
C ASN A 301 4.39 -0.58 -8.86
N ASP A 302 5.15 -1.51 -8.29
CA ASP A 302 6.33 -1.24 -7.45
C ASP A 302 7.65 -1.52 -8.17
N TYR A 303 7.60 -2.18 -9.35
CA TYR A 303 8.77 -2.51 -10.14
C TYR A 303 8.38 -2.75 -11.59
N SER A 304 9.20 -2.28 -12.52
CA SER A 304 9.05 -2.55 -13.95
C SER A 304 10.41 -2.79 -14.59
N ASN A 305 10.49 -3.84 -15.42
CA ASN A 305 11.66 -4.14 -16.24
C ASN A 305 11.19 -4.44 -17.67
N SER A 306 11.68 -3.69 -18.64
CA SER A 306 11.30 -3.85 -20.04
C SER A 306 11.93 -5.09 -20.71
N SER A 307 12.95 -5.68 -20.09
CA SER A 307 13.75 -6.78 -20.66
C SER A 307 14.11 -7.82 -19.58
N ALA A 308 13.12 -8.22 -18.77
CA ALA A 308 13.29 -9.20 -17.71
C ALA A 308 13.45 -10.62 -18.29
N LEU A 309 14.34 -11.41 -17.72
CA LEU A 309 14.45 -12.83 -18.01
C LEU A 309 13.55 -13.58 -17.03
N MET A 310 12.32 -13.90 -17.46
CA MET A 310 11.32 -14.59 -16.64
C MET A 310 11.37 -16.10 -16.88
N VAL A 311 11.41 -16.86 -15.79
CA VAL A 311 11.34 -18.32 -15.83
C VAL A 311 10.30 -18.82 -14.83
N ASN A 312 9.70 -19.97 -15.11
CA ASN A 312 8.76 -20.56 -14.15
C ASN A 312 9.52 -20.95 -12.86
N GLN A 313 8.93 -20.67 -11.71
CA GLN A 313 9.54 -20.97 -10.39
C GLN A 313 9.90 -22.46 -10.23
N ASN A 314 9.16 -23.36 -10.88
CA ASN A 314 9.40 -24.79 -10.84
C ASN A 314 10.72 -25.21 -11.55
N PHE A 315 11.32 -24.35 -12.38
CA PHE A 315 12.60 -24.63 -13.05
C PHE A 315 13.79 -24.36 -12.13
N ILE A 316 13.56 -23.68 -11.00
CA ILE A 316 14.59 -23.34 -10.03
C ILE A 316 14.66 -24.41 -8.96
N SER A 317 15.87 -24.84 -8.66
CA SER A 317 16.17 -25.76 -7.56
C SER A 317 17.09 -25.07 -6.54
N ILE A 318 17.09 -25.59 -5.32
CA ILE A 318 17.94 -25.09 -4.23
C ILE A 318 18.95 -26.18 -3.86
N ASP A 319 20.21 -25.83 -3.75
CA ASP A 319 21.27 -26.77 -3.36
C ASP A 319 21.43 -26.92 -1.84
N SER A 320 22.38 -27.75 -1.44
CA SER A 320 22.71 -27.95 -0.02
C SER A 320 23.21 -26.70 0.72
N ASP A 321 23.78 -25.76 -0.01
CA ASP A 321 24.28 -24.47 0.50
C ASP A 321 23.20 -23.37 0.45
N ASN A 322 21.95 -23.72 0.17
CA ASN A 322 20.81 -22.83 0.05
C ASN A 322 20.93 -21.82 -1.12
N LYS A 323 21.68 -22.20 -2.19
CA LYS A 323 21.83 -21.41 -3.40
C LYS A 323 20.84 -21.88 -4.45
N GLU A 324 20.17 -20.90 -5.07
CA GLU A 324 19.25 -21.17 -6.17
C GLU A 324 20.02 -21.44 -7.46
N TYR A 325 19.59 -22.44 -8.22
CA TYR A 325 20.21 -22.79 -9.48
C TYR A 325 19.20 -23.30 -10.49
N VAL A 326 19.57 -23.25 -11.75
CA VAL A 326 18.90 -23.88 -12.89
C VAL A 326 19.87 -24.82 -13.60
N TYR A 327 19.34 -25.80 -14.34
CA TYR A 327 20.15 -26.57 -15.26
C TYR A 327 20.11 -25.90 -16.63
N LYS A 328 21.28 -25.36 -17.06
CA LYS A 328 21.49 -24.80 -18.38
C LYS A 328 21.92 -25.91 -19.33
N ILE A 329 21.30 -25.96 -20.52
CA ILE A 329 21.62 -26.93 -21.55
C ILE A 329 22.67 -26.35 -22.50
N SER A 330 23.71 -27.10 -22.76
CA SER A 330 24.73 -26.80 -23.75
C SER A 330 24.87 -27.96 -24.73
N THR A 331 25.05 -27.63 -26.03
CA THR A 331 25.24 -28.66 -27.07
C THR A 331 26.71 -28.65 -27.47
N ASN A 332 27.35 -29.83 -27.34
CA ASN A 332 28.72 -30.03 -27.81
C ASN A 332 28.77 -31.32 -28.63
N ASN A 333 29.41 -31.28 -29.82
CA ASN A 333 29.49 -32.41 -30.75
C ASN A 333 28.16 -33.14 -30.99
N ASN A 334 27.09 -32.36 -31.19
CA ASN A 334 25.72 -32.85 -31.39
C ASN A 334 25.13 -33.66 -30.19
N LYS A 335 25.70 -33.50 -28.99
CA LYS A 335 25.26 -34.09 -27.75
C LYS A 335 24.86 -32.97 -26.76
N ASN A 336 23.73 -33.15 -26.06
CA ASN A 336 23.24 -32.18 -25.10
C ASN A 336 23.69 -32.54 -23.70
N TYR A 337 24.27 -31.57 -23.00
CA TYR A 337 24.71 -31.67 -21.61
C TYR A 337 24.02 -30.61 -20.77
N VAL A 338 23.75 -30.92 -19.53
CA VAL A 338 23.24 -29.99 -18.56
C VAL A 338 24.34 -29.51 -17.63
N SER A 339 24.36 -28.24 -17.29
CA SER A 339 25.27 -27.69 -16.29
C SER A 339 24.48 -26.98 -15.20
N LYS A 340 24.79 -27.30 -13.94
CA LYS A 340 24.26 -26.59 -12.79
C LYS A 340 24.76 -25.15 -12.77
N THR A 341 23.87 -24.19 -12.98
CA THR A 341 24.19 -22.76 -13.04
C THR A 341 23.51 -22.05 -11.90
N ILE A 342 24.30 -21.47 -11.00
CA ILE A 342 23.79 -20.66 -9.86
C ILE A 342 23.16 -19.40 -10.44
N VAL A 343 21.97 -19.09 -9.96
CA VAL A 343 21.22 -17.89 -10.36
C VAL A 343 20.90 -17.01 -9.16
N LYS A 344 20.70 -15.73 -9.43
CA LYS A 344 20.14 -14.79 -8.48
C LYS A 344 18.76 -14.38 -8.96
N THR A 345 17.75 -14.64 -8.15
CA THR A 345 16.36 -14.32 -8.46
C THR A 345 15.99 -12.90 -8.05
N GLY A 346 14.94 -12.38 -8.65
CA GLY A 346 14.37 -11.06 -8.39
C GLY A 346 12.92 -11.13 -7.93
N LYS A 347 12.07 -10.30 -8.52
CA LYS A 347 10.62 -10.26 -8.27
C LYS A 347 9.92 -11.43 -8.97
N ASN A 348 8.76 -11.83 -8.43
CA ASN A 348 7.93 -12.88 -9.03
C ASN A 348 6.47 -12.41 -9.19
N ASP A 349 5.73 -13.03 -10.10
CA ASP A 349 4.30 -12.79 -10.32
C ASP A 349 3.39 -13.87 -9.72
N GLY A 350 3.99 -14.81 -8.96
CA GLY A 350 3.30 -15.97 -8.38
C GLY A 350 3.44 -17.25 -9.21
N VAL A 351 3.80 -17.15 -10.50
CA VAL A 351 4.05 -18.28 -11.42
C VAL A 351 5.50 -18.25 -11.91
N ASN A 352 5.92 -17.09 -12.40
CA ASN A 352 7.25 -16.87 -12.93
C ASN A 352 8.07 -15.98 -11.98
N ILE A 353 9.38 -16.12 -12.05
CA ILE A 353 10.33 -15.31 -11.28
C ILE A 353 11.39 -14.74 -12.21
N GLU A 354 11.78 -13.50 -11.96
CA GLU A 354 12.83 -12.84 -12.68
C GLU A 354 14.20 -13.38 -12.28
N ILE A 355 15.07 -13.61 -13.26
CA ILE A 355 16.46 -13.95 -13.04
C ILE A 355 17.31 -12.71 -13.26
N LEU A 356 17.99 -12.25 -12.22
CA LEU A 356 18.84 -11.04 -12.25
C LEU A 356 20.26 -11.34 -12.74
N SER A 357 20.75 -12.58 -12.51
CA SER A 357 22.07 -13.01 -12.98
C SER A 357 22.18 -14.55 -13.02
N GLY A 358 23.13 -15.06 -13.80
CA GLY A 358 23.41 -16.49 -13.93
C GLY A 358 23.01 -17.06 -15.29
N ILE A 359 22.02 -16.49 -15.96
CA ILE A 359 21.62 -16.85 -17.32
C ILE A 359 21.52 -15.63 -18.22
N ASN A 360 21.60 -15.86 -19.53
CA ASN A 360 21.52 -14.83 -20.55
C ASN A 360 20.33 -15.08 -21.49
N GLN A 361 19.98 -14.04 -22.25
CA GLN A 361 19.02 -14.17 -23.34
C GLN A 361 19.47 -15.25 -24.32
N GLY A 362 18.53 -16.12 -24.70
CA GLY A 362 18.76 -17.21 -25.65
C GLY A 362 19.27 -18.50 -25.02
N ASP A 363 19.65 -18.49 -23.74
CA ASP A 363 20.02 -19.71 -23.04
C ASP A 363 18.86 -20.71 -23.01
N MET A 364 19.20 -21.99 -23.14
CA MET A 364 18.26 -23.10 -22.98
C MET A 364 18.39 -23.62 -21.55
N ILE A 365 17.30 -23.69 -20.82
CA ILE A 365 17.24 -24.27 -19.47
C ILE A 365 16.27 -25.44 -19.43
N VAL A 366 16.49 -26.37 -18.49
CA VAL A 366 15.59 -27.48 -18.29
C VAL A 366 14.30 -27.03 -17.64
N SER A 367 13.17 -27.35 -18.27
CA SER A 367 11.83 -27.08 -17.72
C SER A 367 11.23 -28.28 -16.98
N GLU A 368 11.45 -29.49 -17.50
CA GLU A 368 10.98 -30.74 -16.87
C GLU A 368 12.09 -31.81 -16.80
N GLY A 369 11.95 -32.75 -15.87
CA GLY A 369 12.95 -33.81 -15.67
C GLY A 369 14.07 -33.47 -14.69
N ILE A 370 14.04 -32.29 -14.06
CA ILE A 370 15.08 -31.72 -13.20
C ILE A 370 15.53 -32.68 -12.08
N ARG A 371 14.61 -33.37 -11.43
CA ARG A 371 14.88 -34.22 -10.23
C ARG A 371 15.85 -35.36 -10.46
N LYS A 372 16.03 -35.81 -11.70
CA LYS A 372 16.90 -36.94 -12.08
C LYS A 372 18.25 -36.48 -12.58
N LEU A 373 18.50 -35.18 -12.62
CA LEU A 373 19.70 -34.63 -13.21
C LEU A 373 20.80 -34.46 -12.17
N VAL A 374 22.01 -34.73 -12.63
CA VAL A 374 23.25 -34.37 -11.95
C VAL A 374 24.03 -33.43 -12.84
N ASP A 375 24.93 -32.65 -12.23
CA ASP A 375 25.76 -31.70 -12.99
C ASP A 375 26.57 -32.40 -14.06
N LYS A 376 26.67 -31.77 -15.24
CA LYS A 376 27.35 -32.30 -16.44
C LYS A 376 26.77 -33.55 -17.05
N ALA A 377 25.58 -33.99 -16.61
CA ALA A 377 24.92 -35.15 -17.20
C ALA A 377 24.57 -34.92 -18.68
N ARG A 378 24.72 -35.97 -19.49
CA ARG A 378 24.19 -36.01 -20.84
C ARG A 378 22.70 -36.25 -20.81
N VAL A 379 21.93 -35.53 -21.66
CA VAL A 379 20.45 -35.61 -21.67
C VAL A 379 19.93 -35.75 -23.10
N LYS A 380 18.72 -36.30 -23.20
CA LYS A 380 17.92 -36.28 -24.41
C LYS A 380 16.81 -35.24 -24.29
N ILE A 381 16.81 -34.26 -25.16
CA ILE A 381 15.75 -33.23 -25.19
C ILE A 381 14.58 -33.79 -25.98
N ILE A 382 13.37 -33.63 -25.42
CA ILE A 382 12.10 -33.78 -26.14
C ILE A 382 11.41 -32.41 -26.14
N ASN A 383 10.83 -32.10 -27.30
CA ASN A 383 10.05 -30.86 -27.48
C ASN A 383 8.60 -31.11 -27.11
#